data_83ca08fb05b63aaf97c4d2cf5fde360d
#
_entry.id   83ca08fb05b63aaf97c4d2cf5fde360d
#
_cell.length_a   1.000
_cell.length_b   1.000
_cell.length_c   1.000
_cell.angle_alpha   90.00
_cell.angle_beta   90.00
_cell.angle_gamma   90.00
#
_symmetry.space_group_name_H-M   'P 1'
#
loop_
_entity.id
_entity.type
_entity.pdbx_description
1 polymer ?
#
loop_
_entity_poly.entity_id
_entity_poly.type
_entity_poly.pdbx_seq_one_letter_code
_entity_poly.pdbx_strand_id
1 'polypeptide(L)'
;MKYSLYCYCFLFIFLLIGCNSSSSWAFQFVKYNNTHYMMTEEVLENNQLGEKLGEVKYDLNKEQDSKELSSNIYPVGTKIYAINNIDTTKAIAVVNEEGEIIKLVAEN
;
A
#
# COMPACT_ATOMS: atom_id res chain seq x y z
N MET A 1 -22.73 -15.88 -41.69
CA MET A 1 -22.56 -16.34 -41.46
C MET A 1 -21.51 -16.53 -40.90
N LYS A 2 -20.85 -16.83 -40.79
CA LYS A 2 -19.98 -17.08 -40.18
C LYS A 2 -19.12 -16.14 -39.95
N TYR A 3 -18.96 -15.24 -40.38
CA TYR A 3 -18.09 -14.33 -40.25
C TYR A 3 -18.27 -13.54 -39.18
N SER A 4 -19.25 -13.46 -38.87
CA SER A 4 -19.51 -12.54 -37.94
C SER A 4 -18.91 -12.93 -36.76
N LEU A 5 -18.66 -14.04 -36.60
CA LEU A 5 -18.21 -14.39 -35.47
C LEU A 5 -16.95 -13.95 -35.16
N TYR A 6 -16.19 -13.64 -35.99
CA TYR A 6 -14.97 -13.31 -35.56
C TYR A 6 -14.89 -12.04 -35.03
N CYS A 7 -15.70 -11.27 -35.24
CA CYS A 7 -15.57 -10.04 -34.77
C CYS A 7 -15.57 -10.01 -33.37
N TYR A 8 -16.40 -10.69 -32.74
CA TYR A 8 -16.47 -10.48 -31.43
C TYR A 8 -15.34 -11.01 -30.76
N CYS A 9 -14.63 -11.73 -31.33
CA CYS A 9 -13.55 -12.25 -30.68
C CYS A 9 -12.63 -11.20 -30.43
N PHE A 10 -12.50 -10.30 -31.28
CA PHE A 10 -11.58 -9.35 -31.08
C PHE A 10 -11.87 -8.54 -30.02
N LEU A 11 -12.97 -8.24 -29.79
CA LEU A 11 -13.27 -7.42 -28.81
C LEU A 11 -12.81 -7.85 -27.57
N PHE A 12 -13.05 -9.01 -27.25
CA PHE A 12 -12.71 -9.36 -25.98
C PHE A 12 -11.26 -9.35 -25.76
N ILE A 13 -10.53 -9.33 -26.67
CA ILE A 13 -9.17 -9.32 -26.47
C ILE A 13 -8.78 -8.06 -25.93
N PHE A 14 -9.36 -7.02 -26.30
CA PHE A 14 -8.96 -5.80 -25.80
C PHE A 14 -9.19 -5.65 -24.40
N LEU A 15 -10.13 -6.22 -23.88
CA LEU A 15 -10.35 -6.06 -22.55
C LEU A 15 -9.21 -6.48 -21.77
N LEU A 16 -8.59 -7.44 -22.17
CA LEU A 16 -7.52 -7.88 -21.42
C LEU A 16 -6.50 -6.90 -21.31
N ILE A 17 -6.26 -6.25 -22.29
CA ILE A 17 -5.23 -5.34 -22.21
C ILE A 17 -5.51 -4.29 -21.31
N GLY A 18 -6.66 -3.87 -21.26
CA GLY A 18 -6.92 -2.79 -20.45
C GLY A 18 -6.58 -2.93 -19.09
N CYS A 19 -6.47 -4.09 -18.66
CA CYS A 19 -6.27 -4.20 -17.39
C CYS A 19 -5.06 -3.79 -16.88
N ASN A 20 -4.11 -3.74 -17.48
CA ASN A 20 -2.99 -3.52 -16.84
C ASN A 20 -2.52 -2.32 -16.66
N SER A 21 -2.97 -1.56 -16.55
CA SER A 21 -2.61 -0.41 -16.39
C SER A 21 -1.68 -0.01 -15.64
N SER A 22 -1.14 0.20 -15.54
CA SER A 22 -0.39 0.93 -15.03
C SER A 22 0.01 1.13 -13.82
N SER A 23 -0.28 0.59 -13.02
CA SER A 23 0.08 0.87 -11.83
C SER A 23 1.45 0.64 -11.65
N SER A 24 2.15 1.49 -11.11
CA SER A 24 3.48 1.30 -10.98
C SER A 24 3.84 0.54 -9.78
N TRP A 25 3.05 0.48 -8.78
CA TRP A 25 3.42 -0.22 -7.59
C TRP A 25 2.57 -1.46 -7.46
N ALA A 26 3.22 -2.57 -7.17
CA ALA A 26 2.52 -3.84 -7.06
C ALA A 26 1.75 -3.96 -5.77
N PHE A 27 2.02 -3.15 -4.79
CA PHE A 27 1.33 -3.26 -3.52
C PHE A 27 1.30 -1.91 -2.84
N GLN A 28 0.53 -1.81 -1.79
CA GLN A 28 0.39 -0.56 -1.06
C GLN A 28 1.32 -0.61 0.14
N PHE A 29 2.12 0.40 0.33
CA PHE A 29 3.14 0.36 1.37
C PHE A 29 3.46 1.69 2.00
N VAL A 30 4.21 1.63 3.09
CA VAL A 30 4.84 2.77 3.71
C VAL A 30 6.31 2.40 3.82
N LYS A 31 7.22 3.27 3.43
CA LYS A 31 8.63 2.99 3.57
C LYS A 31 9.15 3.62 4.86
N TYR A 32 9.69 2.80 5.73
CA TYR A 32 10.22 3.27 6.98
C TYR A 32 11.52 2.53 7.25
N ASN A 33 12.54 3.23 7.65
CA ASN A 33 13.84 2.64 7.98
C ASN A 33 14.32 1.78 6.83
N ASN A 34 14.18 2.30 5.62
CA ASN A 34 14.63 1.65 4.40
C ASN A 34 13.95 0.31 4.13
N THR A 35 12.81 0.07 4.67
CA THR A 35 12.06 -1.17 4.48
C THR A 35 10.67 -0.81 4.02
N HIS A 36 10.12 -1.59 3.10
CA HIS A 36 8.77 -1.38 2.65
C HIS A 36 7.85 -2.21 3.53
N TYR A 37 6.92 -1.55 4.21
CA TYR A 37 5.96 -2.23 5.06
C TYR A 37 4.63 -2.23 4.33
N MET A 38 4.10 -3.42 4.10
CA MET A 38 2.92 -3.57 3.26
C MET A 38 1.66 -3.55 4.07
N MET A 39 0.60 -2.90 3.54
CA MET A 39 -0.64 -2.79 4.23
C MET A 39 -1.31 -4.14 4.38
N THR A 40 -1.92 -4.39 5.51
CA THR A 40 -2.71 -5.60 5.71
C THR A 40 -4.12 -5.15 6.04
N GLU A 41 -5.02 -6.08 6.25
CA GLU A 41 -6.36 -5.75 6.61
C GLU A 41 -6.56 -5.84 8.11
N GLU A 42 -5.52 -6.03 8.85
CA GLU A 42 -5.64 -6.21 10.27
C GLU A 42 -5.74 -4.88 11.00
N VAL A 43 -6.82 -4.67 11.74
CA VAL A 43 -7.03 -3.46 12.50
C VAL A 43 -6.68 -3.73 13.94
N LEU A 44 -5.86 -2.89 14.52
CA LEU A 44 -5.39 -3.09 15.88
C LEU A 44 -6.16 -2.22 16.87
N GLU A 45 -5.99 -2.51 18.14
CA GLU A 45 -6.65 -1.73 19.16
C GLU A 45 -5.70 -0.70 19.75
N ASN A 46 -6.23 0.32 20.39
CA ASN A 46 -5.39 1.34 20.93
C ASN A 46 -4.33 0.84 21.88
N ASN A 47 -4.63 -0.17 22.65
CA ASN A 47 -3.66 -0.64 23.60
C ASN A 47 -2.52 -1.42 22.96
N GLN A 48 -2.59 -1.61 21.64
CA GLN A 48 -1.52 -2.30 20.97
C GLN A 48 -0.52 -1.30 20.38
N LEU A 49 -0.85 -0.02 20.37
CA LEU A 49 0.08 0.95 19.82
C LEU A 49 1.22 1.25 20.76
N GLY A 50 2.39 1.30 20.21
CA GLY A 50 3.58 1.67 20.96
C GLY A 50 3.94 3.09 20.71
N GLU A 51 5.23 3.40 20.64
CA GLU A 51 5.64 4.78 20.49
C GLU A 51 5.55 5.26 19.07
N LYS A 52 5.45 6.54 18.87
CA LYS A 52 5.36 7.09 17.55
C LYS A 52 6.74 7.04 16.91
N LEU A 53 6.80 6.56 15.69
CA LEU A 53 8.06 6.43 14.99
C LEU A 53 8.28 7.59 14.01
N GLY A 54 7.20 8.20 13.51
CA GLY A 54 7.35 9.27 12.56
C GLY A 54 6.03 9.50 11.87
N GLU A 55 6.09 10.07 10.67
CA GLU A 55 4.88 10.23 9.90
C GLU A 55 5.22 10.26 8.42
N VAL A 56 4.26 10.00 7.58
CA VAL A 56 4.48 9.97 6.14
C VAL A 56 4.83 11.39 5.69
N LYS A 57 5.90 11.52 4.94
CA LYS A 57 6.35 12.80 4.45
C LYS A 57 6.23 12.96 2.96
N TYR A 58 6.14 11.88 2.22
CA TYR A 58 6.05 11.95 0.77
C TYR A 58 4.93 11.06 0.25
N ASP A 59 4.12 11.60 -0.65
CA ASP A 59 3.02 10.86 -1.21
C ASP A 59 3.42 10.45 -2.62
N LEU A 60 3.53 9.17 -2.88
CA LEU A 60 3.95 8.66 -4.17
C LEU A 60 2.73 8.37 -5.02
N ASN A 61 2.23 9.37 -5.71
CA ASN A 61 1.09 9.10 -6.54
C ASN A 61 1.50 8.87 -7.97
N LYS A 62 2.79 8.79 -8.28
CA LYS A 62 3.25 8.45 -9.57
C LYS A 62 4.42 7.57 -9.44
N GLU A 63 4.78 6.90 -10.50
CA GLU A 63 5.89 6.03 -10.43
C GLU A 63 7.14 6.82 -10.21
N GLN A 64 7.84 6.60 -9.16
CA GLN A 64 9.08 7.27 -8.88
C GLN A 64 9.76 6.55 -7.76
N ASP A 65 10.98 6.88 -7.46
CA ASP A 65 11.72 6.18 -6.44
C ASP A 65 11.10 6.45 -5.10
N SER A 66 10.99 5.44 -4.28
CA SER A 66 10.41 5.61 -2.96
C SER A 66 11.46 6.18 -2.03
N LYS A 67 11.08 7.10 -1.21
CA LYS A 67 11.98 7.71 -0.26
C LYS A 67 11.58 7.29 1.13
N GLU A 68 12.45 7.54 2.07
CA GLU A 68 12.16 7.23 3.45
C GLU A 68 10.91 8.00 3.87
N LEU A 69 9.99 7.36 4.55
CA LEU A 69 8.74 7.92 5.00
C LEU A 69 7.82 8.30 3.85
N SER A 70 7.85 7.53 2.77
CA SER A 70 6.94 7.74 1.65
C SER A 70 5.88 6.65 1.66
N SER A 71 4.77 6.91 0.99
CA SER A 71 3.70 5.93 0.88
C SER A 71 2.95 6.15 -0.41
N ASN A 72 2.44 5.09 -0.99
CA ASN A 72 1.61 5.19 -2.18
C ASN A 72 0.14 5.05 -1.80
N ILE A 73 -0.18 4.96 -0.52
CA ILE A 73 -1.56 4.87 -0.12
C ILE A 73 -1.93 5.85 0.97
N TYR A 74 -1.05 6.18 1.88
CA TYR A 74 -1.40 7.08 2.97
C TYR A 74 -0.90 8.50 2.69
N PRO A 75 -1.68 9.51 3.02
CA PRO A 75 -1.28 10.88 2.72
C PRO A 75 -0.21 11.38 3.67
N VAL A 76 0.43 12.44 3.28
CA VAL A 76 1.44 13.08 4.12
C VAL A 76 0.79 13.45 5.44
N GLY A 77 1.46 13.20 6.51
CA GLY A 77 0.96 13.47 7.85
C GLY A 77 0.41 12.25 8.56
N THR A 78 0.26 11.14 7.85
CA THR A 78 -0.24 9.93 8.49
C THR A 78 0.81 9.47 9.50
N LYS A 79 0.40 9.26 10.75
CA LYS A 79 1.34 8.91 11.79
C LYS A 79 1.67 7.44 11.83
N ILE A 80 2.92 7.15 12.10
CA ILE A 80 3.45 5.78 12.10
C ILE A 80 3.88 5.44 13.51
N TYR A 81 3.49 4.27 13.98
CA TYR A 81 3.78 3.83 15.35
C TYR A 81 4.38 2.45 15.41
N ALA A 82 5.11 2.18 16.46
CA ALA A 82 5.51 0.82 16.74
C ALA A 82 4.31 0.07 17.29
N ILE A 83 4.37 -1.24 17.30
CA ILE A 83 3.29 -2.06 17.85
C ILE A 83 3.87 -2.74 19.06
N ASN A 84 3.15 -2.69 20.19
CA ASN A 84 3.65 -3.29 21.42
C ASN A 84 3.94 -4.77 21.21
N ASN A 85 5.06 -5.19 21.71
CA ASN A 85 5.48 -6.60 21.66
C ASN A 85 5.85 -7.10 20.25
N ILE A 86 5.99 -6.22 19.29
CA ILE A 86 6.44 -6.63 17.97
C ILE A 86 7.62 -5.75 17.58
N ASP A 87 8.65 -6.39 17.08
CA ASP A 87 9.83 -5.69 16.68
C ASP A 87 9.51 -4.83 15.48
N THR A 88 9.96 -3.59 15.45
CA THR A 88 9.65 -2.69 14.34
C THR A 88 10.27 -3.15 13.04
N THR A 89 11.21 -4.07 13.06
CA THR A 89 11.75 -4.61 11.84
C THR A 89 10.78 -5.60 11.22
N LYS A 90 9.73 -6.00 11.94
CA LYS A 90 8.78 -6.96 11.40
C LYS A 90 7.45 -6.31 11.08
N ALA A 91 6.98 -5.40 11.87
CA ALA A 91 5.70 -4.77 11.62
C ALA A 91 5.61 -3.42 12.32
N ILE A 92 4.82 -2.53 11.74
CA ILE A 92 4.55 -1.23 12.33
C ILE A 92 3.08 -0.94 12.12
N ALA A 93 2.60 0.17 12.61
CA ALA A 93 1.20 0.53 12.47
C ALA A 93 1.05 1.95 12.00
N VAL A 94 -0.07 2.25 11.34
CA VAL A 94 -0.38 3.63 10.98
C VAL A 94 -1.79 3.89 11.47
N VAL A 95 -2.12 5.16 11.70
CA VAL A 95 -3.47 5.53 12.05
C VAL A 95 -4.00 6.27 10.83
N ASN A 96 -5.03 5.72 10.20
CA ASN A 96 -5.53 6.30 8.94
C ASN A 96 -6.47 7.46 9.23
N GLU A 97 -7.05 8.02 8.19
CA GLU A 97 -7.88 9.19 8.38
C GLU A 97 -9.15 8.92 9.14
N GLU A 98 -9.58 7.70 9.20
CA GLU A 98 -10.76 7.35 9.93
C GLU A 98 -10.46 7.00 11.36
N GLY A 99 -9.21 7.10 11.76
CA GLY A 99 -8.84 6.78 13.12
C GLY A 99 -8.57 5.30 13.35
N GLU A 100 -8.58 4.50 12.31
CA GLU A 100 -8.32 3.09 12.49
C GLU A 100 -6.83 2.84 12.51
N ILE A 101 -6.41 1.89 13.30
CA ILE A 101 -5.01 1.54 13.43
C ILE A 101 -4.76 0.31 12.59
N ILE A 102 -3.99 0.47 11.53
CA ILE A 102 -3.79 -0.60 10.56
C ILE A 102 -2.39 -1.16 10.70
N LYS A 103 -2.27 -2.47 10.73
CA LYS A 103 -0.97 -3.10 10.84
C LYS A 103 -0.33 -3.21 9.48
N LEU A 104 0.95 -2.91 9.41
CA LEU A 104 1.72 -3.05 8.19
C LEU A 104 2.86 -4.02 8.48
N VAL A 105 3.14 -4.92 7.56
CA VAL A 105 4.20 -5.91 7.78
C VAL A 105 5.34 -5.71 6.82
N ALA A 106 6.53 -5.96 7.29
CA ALA A 106 7.72 -5.74 6.49
C ALA A 106 7.76 -6.72 5.34
N GLU A 107 8.19 -6.22 4.21
CA GLU A 107 8.31 -7.06 3.07
C GLU A 107 9.62 -7.78 3.19
N ASN A 108 9.68 -9.04 2.94
CA ASN A 108 10.93 -9.75 3.03
C ASN A 108 11.30 -10.41 1.78
#